data_b6c9456fa7a5ea56550169f2e208acab
#
_entry.id   b6c9456fa7a5ea56550169f2e208acab
#
_cell.length_a   1.000
_cell.length_b   1.000
_cell.length_c   1.000
_cell.angle_alpha   90.00
_cell.angle_beta   90.00
_cell.angle_gamma   90.00
#
_symmetry.space_group_name_H-M   'P 1'
#
loop_
_entity.id
_entity.type
_entity.pdbx_description
1 polymer ?
#
loop_
_entity_poly.entity_id
_entity_poly.type
_entity_poly.pdbx_seq_one_letter_code
_entity_poly.pdbx_strand_id
1 'polypeptide(L)'
;VVMVNRYYGWYLGFDLAEAEQGLEDELVAWADKHGKPILVTEYGGDAVAGLRSATSEPWTEEYQADLLDTYHRVFDRLDAVVGEHVWNFADFATMPSFIRVDGNKKGVFTRDRRPKLAAHRLRARWRGDG
;
A
#
# COMPACT_ATOMS: atom_id res chain seq x y z
N VAL A 1 7.18 13.82 -15.29
CA VAL A 1 6.60 13.08 -14.16
C VAL A 1 7.71 12.46 -13.32
N VAL A 2 7.57 12.46 -12.01
CA VAL A 2 8.42 11.71 -11.08
C VAL A 2 7.71 10.41 -10.73
N MET A 3 8.39 9.29 -10.81
CA MET A 3 7.84 7.97 -10.46
C MET A 3 8.58 7.40 -9.27
N VAL A 4 7.86 6.95 -8.24
CA VAL A 4 8.46 6.43 -7.00
C VAL A 4 7.75 5.18 -6.51
N ASN A 5 8.54 4.22 -5.98
CA ASN A 5 8.05 3.06 -5.25
C ASN A 5 8.27 3.29 -3.76
N ARG A 6 7.25 3.18 -2.93
CA ARG A 6 7.38 3.48 -1.50
C ARG A 6 6.66 2.46 -0.63
N TYR A 7 7.35 2.08 0.46
CA TYR A 7 6.91 1.04 1.37
C TYR A 7 7.00 1.47 2.85
N TYR A 8 6.70 2.72 3.15
CA TYR A 8 6.47 3.17 4.53
C TYR A 8 5.39 2.33 5.19
N GLY A 9 5.58 1.95 6.43
CA GLY A 9 4.64 1.08 7.15
C GLY A 9 4.74 -0.39 6.80
N TRP A 10 5.71 -0.80 5.97
CA TRP A 10 5.98 -2.21 5.71
C TRP A 10 7.44 -2.59 5.94
N TYR A 11 8.37 -2.14 5.15
CA TYR A 11 9.79 -2.44 5.35
C TYR A 11 10.50 -1.45 6.29
N LEU A 12 9.92 -0.29 6.52
CA LEU A 12 10.45 0.79 7.33
C LEU A 12 9.59 1.03 8.58
N GLY A 13 9.32 -0.02 9.34
CA GLY A 13 8.47 0.04 10.52
C GLY A 13 7.01 -0.29 10.20
N PHE A 14 6.19 -0.39 11.26
CA PHE A 14 4.78 -0.77 11.18
C PHE A 14 3.84 0.23 11.85
N ASP A 15 4.35 1.37 12.34
CA ASP A 15 3.52 2.45 12.84
C ASP A 15 2.94 3.24 11.65
N LEU A 16 1.62 3.19 11.51
CA LEU A 16 0.95 3.82 10.38
C LEU A 16 0.92 5.35 10.47
N ALA A 17 0.98 5.92 11.67
CA ALA A 17 1.06 7.38 11.84
C ALA A 17 2.44 7.90 11.41
N GLU A 18 3.50 7.21 11.81
CA GLU A 18 4.87 7.53 11.35
C GLU A 18 5.01 7.29 9.83
N ALA A 19 4.39 6.24 9.30
CA ALA A 19 4.38 5.95 7.88
C ALA A 19 3.68 7.05 7.08
N GLU A 20 2.54 7.53 7.56
CA GLU A 20 1.77 8.62 6.94
C GLU A 20 2.61 9.90 6.86
N GLN A 21 3.22 10.31 7.99
CA GLN A 21 4.04 11.51 8.05
C GLN A 21 5.30 11.39 7.16
N GLY A 22 6.02 10.27 7.24
CA GLY A 22 7.23 10.06 6.45
C GLY A 22 6.96 10.04 4.94
N LEU A 23 5.85 9.42 4.52
CA LEU A 23 5.43 9.43 3.12
C LEU A 23 5.09 10.84 2.64
N GLU A 24 4.32 11.58 3.43
CA GLU A 24 3.91 12.96 3.09
C GLU A 24 5.13 13.86 2.95
N ASP A 25 6.01 13.87 3.96
CA ASP A 25 7.24 14.69 3.96
C ASP A 25 8.11 14.41 2.71
N GLU A 26 8.26 13.13 2.35
CA GLU A 26 9.05 12.76 1.18
C GLU A 26 8.40 13.20 -0.12
N LEU A 27 7.09 12.99 -0.29
CA LEU A 27 6.39 13.39 -1.52
C LEU A 27 6.36 14.92 -1.69
N VAL A 28 6.19 15.67 -0.60
CA VAL A 28 6.31 17.14 -0.60
C VAL A 28 7.70 17.56 -1.05
N ALA A 29 8.76 16.95 -0.48
CA ALA A 29 10.13 17.25 -0.86
C ALA A 29 10.42 16.96 -2.36
N TRP A 30 9.85 15.88 -2.91
CA TRP A 30 9.94 15.58 -4.33
C TRP A 30 9.21 16.62 -5.19
N ALA A 31 8.00 17.02 -4.79
CA ALA A 31 7.21 18.04 -5.48
C ALA A 31 7.95 19.37 -5.52
N ASP A 32 8.44 19.84 -4.37
CA ASP A 32 9.17 21.10 -4.22
C ASP A 32 10.46 21.11 -5.04
N LYS A 33 11.21 20.01 -5.00
CA LYS A 33 12.49 19.92 -5.71
C LYS A 33 12.35 19.91 -7.22
N HIS A 34 11.33 19.27 -7.75
CA HIS A 34 11.23 19.01 -9.18
C HIS A 34 10.11 19.78 -9.89
N GLY A 35 9.13 20.29 -9.17
CA GLY A 35 7.97 20.98 -9.75
C GLY A 35 7.22 20.14 -10.79
N LYS A 36 7.17 18.82 -10.58
CA LYS A 36 6.58 17.86 -11.53
C LYS A 36 5.52 16.99 -10.86
N PRO A 37 4.51 16.54 -11.63
CA PRO A 37 3.57 15.54 -11.13
C PRO A 37 4.28 14.28 -10.65
N ILE A 38 3.74 13.66 -9.61
CA ILE A 38 4.26 12.42 -9.02
C ILE A 38 3.29 11.29 -9.29
N LEU A 39 3.80 10.15 -9.75
CA LEU A 39 3.10 8.88 -9.83
C LEU A 39 3.74 7.92 -8.83
N VAL A 40 2.97 7.48 -7.84
CA VAL A 40 3.42 6.41 -6.93
C VAL A 40 3.19 5.08 -7.62
N THR A 41 4.27 4.50 -8.12
CA THR A 41 4.24 3.33 -9.01
C THR A 41 4.17 2.00 -8.26
N GLU A 42 4.52 2.00 -6.97
CA GLU A 42 4.31 0.86 -6.09
C GLU A 42 4.12 1.33 -4.64
N TYR A 43 3.13 0.76 -3.96
CA TYR A 43 2.92 0.80 -2.52
C TYR A 43 2.09 -0.39 -2.08
N GLY A 44 2.20 -0.81 -0.82
CA GLY A 44 1.43 -1.93 -0.29
C GLY A 44 2.14 -2.69 0.83
N GLY A 45 1.45 -3.65 1.41
CA GLY A 45 1.95 -4.55 2.45
C GLY A 45 1.45 -5.97 2.25
N ASP A 46 2.17 -6.93 2.83
CA ASP A 46 1.76 -8.34 2.76
C ASP A 46 0.60 -8.62 3.72
N ALA A 47 -0.32 -9.50 3.31
CA ALA A 47 -1.36 -10.06 4.16
C ALA A 47 -1.61 -11.53 3.79
N VAL A 48 -1.65 -12.38 4.80
CA VAL A 48 -2.07 -13.78 4.65
C VAL A 48 -3.59 -13.82 4.60
N ALA A 49 -4.16 -14.29 3.51
CA ALA A 49 -5.62 -14.35 3.35
C ALA A 49 -6.29 -15.12 4.49
N GLY A 50 -7.30 -14.53 5.09
CA GLY A 50 -8.03 -15.09 6.23
C GLY A 50 -7.37 -14.84 7.59
N LEU A 51 -6.14 -14.33 7.65
CA LEU A 51 -5.54 -13.92 8.91
C LEU A 51 -6.12 -12.56 9.32
N ARG A 52 -6.77 -12.53 10.49
CA ARG A 52 -7.52 -11.39 10.99
C ARG A 52 -6.98 -10.93 12.35
N SER A 53 -7.11 -9.64 12.62
CA SER A 53 -6.73 -9.06 13.90
C SER A 53 -7.68 -7.92 14.28
N ALA A 54 -8.14 -7.92 15.53
CA ALA A 54 -8.93 -6.81 16.07
C ALA A 54 -8.11 -5.51 16.26
N THR A 55 -6.79 -5.62 16.29
CA THR A 55 -5.83 -4.53 16.52
C THR A 55 -5.00 -4.18 15.28
N SER A 56 -5.37 -4.71 14.11
CA SER A 56 -4.70 -4.41 12.85
C SER A 56 -3.20 -4.73 12.86
N GLU A 57 -2.84 -5.93 13.28
CA GLU A 57 -1.44 -6.37 13.34
C GLU A 57 -0.87 -6.65 11.94
N PRO A 58 0.44 -6.44 11.72
CA PRO A 58 1.10 -6.78 10.46
C PRO A 58 0.78 -8.21 9.99
N TRP A 59 0.73 -8.44 8.69
CA TRP A 59 0.34 -9.67 8.00
C TRP A 59 -1.15 -9.97 7.99
N THR A 60 -1.98 -9.22 8.70
CA THR A 60 -3.44 -9.38 8.65
C THR A 60 -4.08 -8.62 7.50
N GLU A 61 -5.28 -9.02 7.11
CA GLU A 61 -6.01 -8.30 6.06
C GLU A 61 -6.42 -6.89 6.50
N GLU A 62 -6.68 -6.68 7.80
CA GLU A 62 -6.95 -5.36 8.37
C GLU A 62 -5.75 -4.44 8.19
N TYR A 63 -4.54 -4.90 8.58
CA TYR A 63 -3.34 -4.09 8.44
C TYR A 63 -3.04 -3.72 6.99
N GLN A 64 -3.17 -4.66 6.06
CA GLN A 64 -3.01 -4.38 4.64
C GLN A 64 -3.98 -3.29 4.17
N ALA A 65 -5.24 -3.38 4.54
CA ALA A 65 -6.26 -2.41 4.17
C ALA A 65 -5.98 -1.03 4.80
N ASP A 66 -5.66 -0.99 6.10
CA ASP A 66 -5.36 0.25 6.82
C ASP A 66 -4.10 0.93 6.28
N LEU A 67 -3.09 0.16 5.90
CA LEU A 67 -1.88 0.66 5.23
C LEU A 67 -2.22 1.34 3.90
N LEU A 68 -3.06 0.72 3.06
CA LEU A 68 -3.49 1.35 1.81
C LEU A 68 -4.27 2.64 2.08
N ASP A 69 -5.20 2.62 3.04
CA ASP A 69 -5.98 3.81 3.42
C ASP A 69 -5.07 4.95 3.93
N THR A 70 -3.97 4.60 4.63
CA THR A 70 -2.96 5.57 5.07
C THR A 70 -2.31 6.26 3.87
N TYR A 71 -1.89 5.51 2.86
CA TYR A 71 -1.34 6.09 1.63
C TYR A 71 -2.36 6.94 0.88
N HIS A 72 -3.60 6.48 0.80
CA HIS A 72 -4.67 7.21 0.10
C HIS A 72 -4.94 8.58 0.75
N ARG A 73 -4.90 8.68 2.08
CA ARG A 73 -5.04 9.98 2.76
C ARG A 73 -3.94 10.95 2.38
N VAL A 74 -2.70 10.47 2.26
CA VAL A 74 -1.58 11.32 1.80
C VAL A 74 -1.77 11.74 0.35
N PHE A 75 -2.13 10.80 -0.52
CA PHE A 75 -2.33 11.10 -1.94
C PHE A 75 -3.43 12.14 -2.16
N ASP A 76 -4.53 12.03 -1.41
CA ASP A 76 -5.67 12.94 -1.52
C ASP A 76 -5.38 14.36 -1.01
N ARG A 77 -4.34 14.53 -0.17
CA ARG A 77 -3.91 15.85 0.32
C ARG A 77 -2.92 16.55 -0.60
N LEU A 78 -2.28 15.83 -1.51
CA LEU A 78 -1.16 16.34 -2.31
C LEU A 78 -1.54 16.43 -3.79
N ASP A 79 -1.86 17.64 -4.26
CA ASP A 79 -2.17 17.91 -5.67
C ASP A 79 -1.08 17.44 -6.65
N ALA A 80 0.16 17.33 -6.17
CA ALA A 80 1.27 16.84 -6.98
C ALA A 80 1.17 15.33 -7.29
N VAL A 81 0.43 14.56 -6.49
CA VAL A 81 0.23 13.12 -6.74
C VAL A 81 -0.91 12.93 -7.72
N VAL A 82 -0.58 12.52 -8.92
CA VAL A 82 -1.54 12.39 -10.04
C VAL A 82 -1.94 10.95 -10.35
N GLY A 83 -1.36 9.99 -9.66
CA GLY A 83 -1.71 8.58 -9.87
C GLY A 83 -1.04 7.63 -8.89
N GLU A 84 -1.62 6.45 -8.79
CA GLU A 84 -1.24 5.43 -7.82
C GLU A 84 -1.34 4.03 -8.43
N HIS A 85 -0.34 3.19 -8.19
CA HIS A 85 -0.37 1.77 -8.53
C HIS A 85 -0.07 0.95 -7.28
N VAL A 86 -1.04 0.19 -6.81
CA VAL A 86 -0.81 -0.74 -5.70
C VAL A 86 0.09 -1.89 -6.13
N TRP A 87 1.04 -2.27 -5.31
CA TRP A 87 1.79 -3.51 -5.46
C TRP A 87 1.27 -4.52 -4.44
N ASN A 88 0.54 -5.57 -4.85
CA ASN A 88 0.26 -5.85 -6.25
C ASN A 88 -1.14 -6.45 -6.43
N PHE A 89 -1.47 -6.87 -7.64
CA PHE A 89 -2.78 -7.42 -7.98
C PHE A 89 -3.08 -8.73 -7.23
N ALA A 90 -2.22 -9.73 -7.35
CA ALA A 90 -2.45 -11.04 -6.74
C ALA A 90 -1.16 -11.65 -6.17
N ASP A 91 -1.29 -12.42 -5.12
CA ASP A 91 -0.20 -13.17 -4.52
C ASP A 91 0.52 -14.04 -5.56
N PHE A 92 1.84 -14.15 -5.45
CA PHE A 92 2.64 -14.93 -6.38
C PHE A 92 3.81 -15.64 -5.69
N ALA A 93 4.26 -16.73 -6.30
CA ALA A 93 5.38 -17.51 -5.79
C ALA A 93 6.70 -16.75 -5.92
N THR A 94 7.54 -16.86 -4.90
CA THR A 94 8.90 -16.34 -4.88
C THR A 94 9.84 -17.41 -4.35
N MET A 95 11.14 -17.16 -4.43
CA MET A 95 12.09 -17.96 -3.66
C MET A 95 11.81 -17.79 -2.16
N PRO A 96 12.01 -18.83 -1.34
CA PRO A 96 11.88 -18.73 0.12
C PRO A 96 12.81 -17.65 0.70
N SER A 97 12.30 -16.88 1.64
CA SER A 97 13.10 -15.92 2.40
C SER A 97 12.41 -15.57 3.72
N PHE A 98 13.15 -14.94 4.64
CA PHE A 98 12.59 -14.53 5.95
C PHE A 98 11.46 -13.50 5.85
N ILE A 99 11.39 -12.76 4.76
CA ILE A 99 10.36 -11.74 4.54
C ILE A 99 9.21 -12.24 3.67
N ARG A 100 9.14 -13.55 3.41
CA ARG A 100 8.10 -14.17 2.56
C ARG A 100 7.42 -15.33 3.28
N VAL A 101 6.13 -15.26 3.40
CA VAL A 101 5.27 -16.34 3.92
C VAL A 101 4.62 -17.03 2.73
N ASP A 102 5.22 -18.12 2.23
CA ASP A 102 4.75 -18.83 1.04
C ASP A 102 4.57 -17.88 -0.17
N GLY A 103 5.67 -17.20 -0.55
CA GLY A 103 5.69 -16.25 -1.65
C GLY A 103 5.40 -14.81 -1.26
N ASN A 104 5.17 -13.94 -2.25
CA ASN A 104 4.76 -12.56 -2.04
C ASN A 104 3.26 -12.49 -1.74
N LYS A 105 2.90 -11.91 -0.61
CA LYS A 105 1.52 -11.79 -0.13
C LYS A 105 0.98 -10.35 -0.22
N LYS A 106 1.63 -9.48 -0.99
CA LYS A 106 1.13 -8.11 -1.21
C LYS A 106 -0.06 -8.03 -2.18
N GLY A 107 -0.45 -9.15 -2.78
CA GLY A 107 -1.65 -9.20 -3.59
C GLY A 107 -2.88 -8.70 -2.84
N VAL A 108 -3.69 -7.87 -3.48
CA VAL A 108 -5.03 -7.53 -2.96
C VAL A 108 -6.02 -8.67 -3.24
N PHE A 109 -5.64 -9.57 -4.13
CA PHE A 109 -6.26 -10.89 -4.32
C PHE A 109 -5.29 -12.00 -3.94
N THR A 110 -5.82 -13.16 -3.59
CA THR A 110 -5.02 -14.39 -3.47
C THR A 110 -4.53 -14.84 -4.86
N ARG A 111 -3.61 -15.82 -4.89
CA ARG A 111 -3.11 -16.36 -6.15
C ARG A 111 -4.23 -16.95 -7.04
N ASP A 112 -5.27 -17.50 -6.43
CA ASP A 112 -6.46 -18.04 -7.11
C ASP A 112 -7.59 -17.00 -7.28
N ARG A 113 -7.27 -15.70 -7.10
CA ARG A 113 -8.14 -14.55 -7.36
C ARG A 113 -9.30 -14.36 -6.38
N ARG A 114 -9.18 -14.83 -5.16
CA ARG A 114 -10.14 -14.48 -4.09
C ARG A 114 -9.79 -13.09 -3.54
N PRO A 115 -10.77 -12.19 -3.41
CA PRO A 115 -10.49 -10.85 -2.89
C PRO A 115 -10.15 -10.89 -1.40
N LYS A 116 -9.10 -10.17 -1.01
CA LYS A 116 -8.82 -9.82 0.38
C LYS A 116 -9.56 -8.53 0.75
N LEU A 117 -9.56 -8.13 2.01
CA LEU A 117 -10.19 -6.89 2.47
C LEU A 117 -9.71 -5.67 1.67
N ALA A 118 -8.42 -5.60 1.35
CA ALA A 118 -7.81 -4.53 0.57
C ALA A 118 -8.44 -4.37 -0.83
N ALA A 119 -8.86 -5.46 -1.49
CA ALA A 119 -9.52 -5.38 -2.80
C ALA A 119 -10.85 -4.62 -2.72
N HIS A 120 -11.60 -4.81 -1.64
CA HIS A 120 -12.86 -4.09 -1.42
C HIS A 120 -12.62 -2.61 -1.14
N ARG A 121 -11.57 -2.26 -0.38
CA ARG A 121 -11.17 -0.87 -0.12
C ARG A 121 -10.76 -0.15 -1.41
N LEU A 122 -9.93 -0.77 -2.23
CA LEU A 122 -9.54 -0.21 -3.53
C LEU A 122 -10.73 -0.04 -4.48
N ARG A 123 -11.65 -1.01 -4.50
CA ARG A 123 -12.86 -0.90 -5.33
C ARG A 123 -13.68 0.33 -4.91
N ALA A 124 -13.92 0.52 -3.61
CA ALA A 124 -14.65 1.67 -3.10
C ALA A 124 -13.96 2.98 -3.50
N ARG A 125 -12.64 3.08 -3.27
CA ARG A 125 -11.85 4.24 -3.64
C ARG A 125 -11.95 4.59 -5.13
N TRP A 126 -11.68 3.62 -5.99
CA TRP A 126 -11.59 3.88 -7.44
C TRP A 126 -12.94 4.05 -8.13
N ARG A 127 -14.04 3.62 -7.51
CA ARG A 127 -15.40 3.87 -7.98
C ARG A 127 -16.05 5.10 -7.39
N GLY A 128 -15.47 5.69 -6.35
CA GLY A 128 -16.07 6.80 -5.63
C GLY A 128 -17.27 6.39 -4.77
N ASP A 129 -17.34 5.11 -4.38
CA ASP A 129 -18.43 4.54 -3.56
C ASP A 129 -18.11 4.66 -2.05
N GLY A 130 -17.18 5.52 -1.69
CA GLY A 130 -16.71 5.75 -0.32
C GLY A 130 -17.35 6.94 0.36
#